data_9a2eccbdb3766d9e05a197f6596bd7a8
#
_entry.id   9a2eccbdb3766d9e05a197f6596bd7a8
#
_cell.length_a   1.000
_cell.length_b   1.000
_cell.length_c   1.000
_cell.angle_alpha   90.00
_cell.angle_beta   90.00
_cell.angle_gamma   90.00
#
_symmetry.space_group_name_H-M   'P 1'
#
loop_
_entity.id
_entity.type
_entity.pdbx_description
1 polymer ?
#
loop_
_entity_poly.entity_id
_entity_poly.type
_entity_poly.pdbx_seq_one_letter_code
_entity_poly.pdbx_strand_id
1 'polypeptide(L)' 'DSVNIDREMMGLMENNIKYQTIVELKLRKSKITNYAIDEGGK' A
#
# COMPACT_ATOMS: atom_id res chain seq x y z
N ASP A 1 20.95 10.12 -20.68
CA ASP A 1 21.98 9.83 -19.70
C ASP A 1 21.52 8.70 -18.77
N SER A 2 22.34 7.65 -18.65
CA SER A 2 21.97 6.44 -17.90
C SER A 2 21.76 6.72 -16.40
N VAL A 3 22.49 7.66 -15.84
CA VAL A 3 22.35 8.05 -14.44
C VAL A 3 20.97 8.66 -14.17
N ASN A 4 20.52 9.51 -15.09
CA ASN A 4 19.20 10.14 -14.97
C ASN A 4 18.08 9.11 -15.11
N ILE A 5 18.24 8.15 -16.03
CA ILE A 5 17.26 7.08 -16.23
C ILE A 5 17.18 6.20 -14.98
N ASP A 6 18.32 5.85 -14.42
CA ASP A 6 18.36 5.05 -13.20
C ASP A 6 17.67 5.77 -12.04
N ARG A 7 17.92 7.06 -11.92
CA ARG A 7 17.29 7.87 -10.86
C ARG A 7 15.78 7.94 -11.05
N GLU A 8 15.31 8.13 -12.27
CA GLU A 8 13.88 8.14 -12.57
C GLU A 8 13.23 6.80 -12.25
N MET A 9 13.89 5.71 -12.65
CA MET A 9 13.37 4.36 -12.36
C MET A 9 13.29 4.11 -10.87
N MET A 10 14.30 4.52 -10.11
CA MET A 10 14.26 4.40 -8.65
C MET A 10 13.11 5.18 -8.05
N GLY A 11 12.86 6.40 -8.54
CA GLY A 11 11.74 7.22 -8.08
C GLY A 11 10.40 6.56 -8.35
N LEU A 12 10.25 5.95 -9.54
CA LEU A 12 9.02 5.23 -9.89
C LEU A 12 8.84 4.01 -9.01
N MET A 13 9.91 3.28 -8.74
CA MET A 13 9.86 2.11 -7.86
C MET A 13 9.47 2.52 -6.44
N GLU A 14 10.06 3.58 -5.91
CA GLU A 14 9.72 4.08 -4.59
C GLU A 14 8.25 4.48 -4.50
N ASN A 15 7.74 5.19 -5.52
CA ASN A 15 6.34 5.57 -5.59
C ASN A 15 5.43 4.35 -5.63
N ASN A 16 5.81 3.34 -6.42
CA ASN A 16 5.02 2.12 -6.54
C ASN A 16 4.96 1.37 -5.21
N ILE A 17 6.10 1.28 -4.50
CA ILE A 17 6.15 0.64 -3.19
C ILE A 17 5.27 1.38 -2.19
N LYS A 18 5.32 2.71 -2.18
CA LYS A 18 4.47 3.52 -1.30
C LYS A 18 3.00 3.29 -1.60
N TYR A 19 2.63 3.26 -2.87
CA TYR A 19 1.26 3.03 -3.30
C TYR A 19 0.78 1.64 -2.84
N GLN A 20 1.57 0.60 -3.08
CA GLN A 20 1.23 -0.75 -2.67
C GLN A 20 1.08 -0.86 -1.16
N THR A 21 1.96 -0.21 -0.41
CA THR A 21 1.90 -0.19 1.05
C THR A 21 0.60 0.43 1.53
N ILE A 22 0.18 1.56 0.93
CA ILE A 22 -1.07 2.22 1.28
C ILE A 22 -2.26 1.32 0.99
N VAL A 23 -2.27 0.67 -0.18
CA VAL A 23 -3.35 -0.24 -0.56
C VAL A 23 -3.43 -1.42 0.42
N GLU A 24 -2.29 -2.01 0.76
CA GLU A 24 -2.25 -3.12 1.72
C GLU A 24 -2.76 -2.71 3.09
N LEU A 25 -2.38 -1.52 3.55
CA LEU A 25 -2.84 -1.01 4.84
C LEU A 25 -4.36 -0.77 4.84
N LYS A 26 -4.90 -0.25 3.75
CA LYS A 26 -6.34 -0.06 3.61
C LYS A 26 -7.10 -1.38 3.62
N LEU A 27 -6.59 -2.38 2.90
CA LEU A 27 -7.19 -3.71 2.89
C LEU A 27 -7.15 -4.35 4.27
N ARG A 28 -6.03 -4.22 4.97
CA ARG A 28 -5.87 -4.75 6.32
C ARG A 28 -6.85 -4.08 7.28
N LYS A 29 -6.96 -2.76 7.20
CA LYS A 29 -7.90 -2.00 8.01
C LYS A 29 -9.34 -2.43 7.75
N SER A 30 -9.69 -2.65 6.48
CA SER A 30 -11.03 -3.09 6.09
C SER A 30 -11.35 -4.45 6.68
N LYS A 31 -10.40 -5.39 6.63
CA LYS A 31 -10.58 -6.73 7.20
C LYS A 31 -10.77 -6.67 8.72
N ILE A 32 -9.96 -5.87 9.40
CA ILE A 32 -10.06 -5.72 10.86
C ILE A 32 -11.40 -5.09 11.23
N THR A 33 -11.83 -4.07 10.49
CA THR A 33 -13.10 -3.40 10.72
C THR A 33 -14.27 -4.37 10.54
N ASN A 34 -14.26 -5.14 9.46
CA ASN A 34 -15.30 -6.13 9.20
C ASN A 34 -15.35 -7.22 10.29
N TYR A 35 -14.18 -7.67 10.70
CA TYR A 35 -14.09 -8.66 11.79
C TYR A 35 -14.68 -8.09 13.08
N ALA A 36 -14.35 -6.85 13.41
CA ALA A 36 -14.86 -6.21 14.62
C ALA A 36 -16.38 -6.05 14.57
N ILE A 37 -16.93 -5.71 13.39
CA ILE A 37 -18.37 -5.58 13.20
C ILE A 37 -19.06 -6.93 13.38
N ASP A 38 -18.50 -7.98 12.78
CA ASP A 38 -19.05 -9.32 12.89
C ASP A 38 -19.05 -9.81 14.34
N GLU A 39 -17.95 -9.62 15.05
CA GLU A 39 -17.87 -10.01 16.46
C GLU A 39 -18.78 -9.16 17.34
N GLY A 40 -18.86 -7.87 17.06
CA GLY A 40 -19.72 -6.96 17.80
C GLY A 40 -21.20 -7.20 17.54
N GLY A 41 -21.54 -7.77 16.38
CA GLY A 41 -22.92 -8.09 16.02
C GLY A 41 -23.45 -9.38 16.61
N LYS A 42 -22.55 -10.13 17.21
CA LYS A 42 -22.91 -11.38 17.89
C LYS A 42 -23.20 -11.11 19.35
#